data_bbc30d9ac75cdf7a338f3de74539cd27
#
_entry.id   bbc30d9ac75cdf7a338f3de74539cd27
#
_cell.length_a   1.000
_cell.length_b   1.000
_cell.length_c   1.000
_cell.angle_alpha   90.00
_cell.angle_beta   90.00
_cell.angle_gamma   90.00
#
_symmetry.space_group_name_H-M   'P 1'
#
loop_
_entity.id
_entity.type
_entity.pdbx_description
1 polymer ?
#
loop_
_entity_poly.entity_id
_entity_poly.type
_entity_poly.pdbx_seq_one_letter_code
_entity_poly.pdbx_strand_id
1 'polypeptide(L)'
;LYMSNPKKNIKNIRVDYEKSKIDFNSVEKSPFNLFKTWFNQAFEIDNDNANAFVLSTVSKDLIPSSRVVLMRGFDSNGLIFFTNYDSKKSKDMLQNNNVSANFFWPQLEKQIRIVGTVKKVSNEESNKYFKSRPYESKLGAIVSNQSSEIKLDYNFLEKLEELKSHSSPQTINRPKNWGGFIIEISDFEFWQGRPSRLHDRLCYSLYSNKSVSYTHLTLP
;
A
#
# COMPACT_ATOMS: atom_id res chain seq x y z
N LEU A 1 -7.24 -22.55 -22.08
CA LEU A 1 -8.72 -22.58 -22.06
C LEU A 1 -9.23 -21.20 -22.50
N TYR A 2 -9.53 -21.03 -23.78
CA TYR A 2 -10.19 -19.84 -24.31
C TYR A 2 -11.66 -19.88 -23.83
N MET A 3 -12.03 -18.95 -22.96
CA MET A 3 -13.42 -18.77 -22.55
C MET A 3 -14.23 -18.29 -23.76
N SER A 4 -15.04 -19.17 -24.34
CA SER A 4 -15.89 -18.94 -25.51
C SER A 4 -17.22 -18.27 -25.12
N ASN A 5 -17.18 -17.19 -24.34
CA ASN A 5 -18.34 -16.36 -24.12
C ASN A 5 -18.20 -15.08 -24.94
N PRO A 6 -18.94 -14.88 -26.06
CA PRO A 6 -18.78 -13.73 -26.92
C PRO A 6 -19.04 -12.38 -26.23
N LYS A 7 -19.70 -12.35 -25.08
CA LYS A 7 -19.90 -11.15 -24.26
C LYS A 7 -18.71 -10.78 -23.33
N LYS A 8 -17.66 -11.61 -23.25
CA LYS A 8 -16.48 -11.38 -22.37
C LYS A 8 -15.14 -11.51 -23.11
N ASN A 9 -15.06 -11.07 -24.35
CA ASN A 9 -13.77 -11.01 -25.03
C ASN A 9 -12.95 -9.87 -24.44
N ILE A 10 -11.91 -10.19 -23.66
CA ILE A 10 -11.02 -9.22 -22.98
C ILE A 10 -10.46 -8.20 -23.97
N LYS A 11 -10.24 -8.59 -25.24
CA LYS A 11 -9.75 -7.68 -26.29
C LYS A 11 -10.71 -6.52 -26.61
N ASN A 12 -11.99 -6.68 -26.28
CA ASN A 12 -13.05 -5.69 -26.58
C ASN A 12 -13.41 -4.85 -25.34
N ILE A 13 -12.79 -5.10 -24.18
CA ILE A 13 -12.99 -4.28 -22.99
C ILE A 13 -12.21 -2.99 -23.19
N ARG A 14 -12.92 -1.92 -23.50
CA ARG A 14 -12.39 -0.56 -23.62
C ARG A 14 -13.24 0.34 -22.77
N VAL A 15 -12.61 1.13 -21.93
CA VAL A 15 -13.24 2.18 -21.12
C VAL A 15 -12.51 3.46 -21.42
N ASP A 16 -13.25 4.48 -21.86
CA ASP A 16 -12.70 5.82 -21.94
C ASP A 16 -12.78 6.49 -20.57
N TYR A 17 -11.73 7.18 -20.21
CA TYR A 17 -11.59 7.89 -18.96
C TYR A 17 -11.97 9.36 -19.17
N GLU A 18 -13.02 9.84 -18.47
CA GLU A 18 -13.59 11.17 -18.74
C GLU A 18 -13.86 11.98 -17.47
N LYS A 19 -13.61 11.41 -16.29
CA LYS A 19 -14.07 11.97 -15.02
C LYS A 19 -13.36 13.24 -14.60
N SER A 20 -12.07 13.39 -14.90
CA SER A 20 -11.28 14.51 -14.40
C SER A 20 -10.05 14.77 -15.26
N LYS A 21 -9.36 15.88 -14.97
CA LYS A 21 -8.06 16.25 -15.53
C LYS A 21 -7.18 16.87 -14.46
N ILE A 22 -5.87 16.85 -14.69
CA ILE A 22 -4.93 17.64 -13.87
C ILE A 22 -4.88 19.05 -14.46
N ASP A 23 -5.11 20.07 -13.63
CA ASP A 23 -4.90 21.47 -14.05
C ASP A 23 -3.43 21.84 -13.87
N PHE A 24 -2.70 21.86 -14.98
CA PHE A 24 -1.28 22.20 -14.97
C PHE A 24 -1.00 23.69 -14.78
N ASN A 25 -2.01 24.57 -14.82
CA ASN A 25 -1.86 25.99 -14.53
C ASN A 25 -1.87 26.28 -13.03
N SER A 26 -2.44 25.36 -12.23
CA SER A 26 -2.57 25.49 -10.77
C SER A 26 -2.06 24.24 -10.05
N VAL A 27 -0.84 23.79 -10.38
CA VAL A 27 -0.25 22.59 -9.79
C VAL A 27 0.07 22.80 -8.31
N GLU A 28 -0.44 21.88 -7.47
CA GLU A 28 -0.07 21.84 -6.05
C GLU A 28 1.44 21.59 -5.90
N LYS A 29 2.13 22.50 -5.19
CA LYS A 29 3.58 22.43 -5.02
C LYS A 29 4.05 21.31 -4.09
N SER A 30 3.17 20.91 -3.14
CA SER A 30 3.47 19.83 -2.22
C SER A 30 2.84 18.51 -2.67
N PRO A 31 3.63 17.51 -3.07
CA PRO A 31 3.07 16.20 -3.41
C PRO A 31 2.34 15.54 -2.24
N PHE A 32 2.71 15.86 -1.00
CA PHE A 32 2.02 15.38 0.19
C PHE A 32 0.61 15.96 0.32
N ASN A 33 0.41 17.25 -0.02
CA ASN A 33 -0.91 17.86 -0.03
C ASN A 33 -1.76 17.31 -1.18
N LEU A 34 -1.18 17.13 -2.36
CA LEU A 34 -1.89 16.54 -3.49
C LEU A 34 -2.30 15.09 -3.18
N PHE A 35 -1.42 14.30 -2.54
CA PHE A 35 -1.76 12.96 -2.09
C PHE A 35 -2.96 12.98 -1.12
N LYS A 36 -2.92 13.85 -0.11
CA LYS A 36 -4.04 13.99 0.85
C LYS A 36 -5.35 14.35 0.16
N THR A 37 -5.31 15.29 -0.79
CA THR A 37 -6.49 15.69 -1.55
C THR A 37 -7.08 14.51 -2.33
N TRP A 38 -6.24 13.76 -3.07
CA TRP A 38 -6.71 12.62 -3.84
C TRP A 38 -7.16 11.45 -2.97
N PHE A 39 -6.45 11.21 -1.85
CA PHE A 39 -6.84 10.19 -0.88
C PHE A 39 -8.19 10.50 -0.24
N ASN A 40 -8.46 11.75 0.15
CA ASN A 40 -9.75 12.15 0.71
C ASN A 40 -10.89 11.93 -0.29
N GLN A 41 -10.69 12.28 -1.56
CA GLN A 41 -11.66 11.99 -2.63
C GLN A 41 -11.94 10.48 -2.76
N ALA A 42 -10.91 9.66 -2.67
CA ALA A 42 -11.07 8.21 -2.71
C ALA A 42 -11.77 7.66 -1.48
N PHE A 43 -11.46 8.21 -0.31
CA PHE A 43 -12.07 7.82 0.96
C PHE A 43 -13.56 8.16 1.03
N GLU A 44 -13.99 9.27 0.45
CA GLU A 44 -15.41 9.63 0.32
C GLU A 44 -16.22 8.65 -0.53
N ILE A 45 -15.57 7.99 -1.51
CA ILE A 45 -16.23 7.04 -2.43
C ILE A 45 -16.17 5.61 -1.89
N ASP A 46 -15.04 5.21 -1.32
CA ASP A 46 -14.78 3.85 -0.82
C ASP A 46 -13.90 3.95 0.44
N ASN A 47 -14.53 4.20 1.58
CA ASN A 47 -13.86 4.35 2.86
C ASN A 47 -13.17 3.07 3.34
N ASP A 48 -13.64 1.90 2.90
CA ASP A 48 -13.13 0.61 3.33
C ASP A 48 -11.81 0.24 2.64
N ASN A 49 -11.63 0.66 1.37
CA ASN A 49 -10.50 0.24 0.55
C ASN A 49 -9.59 1.38 0.07
N ALA A 50 -9.95 2.65 0.30
CA ALA A 50 -9.16 3.80 -0.17
C ALA A 50 -7.69 3.74 0.29
N ASN A 51 -7.43 3.17 1.46
CA ASN A 51 -6.10 3.02 2.05
C ASN A 51 -5.34 1.75 1.62
N ALA A 52 -5.95 0.90 0.79
CA ALA A 52 -5.28 -0.26 0.23
C ALA A 52 -4.31 0.16 -0.88
N PHE A 53 -3.10 -0.39 -0.86
CA PHE A 53 -2.11 -0.18 -1.91
C PHE A 53 -1.32 -1.44 -2.22
N VAL A 54 -0.84 -1.53 -3.43
CA VAL A 54 0.06 -2.59 -3.86
C VAL A 54 1.48 -2.19 -3.48
N LEU A 55 2.07 -2.93 -2.53
CA LEU A 55 3.48 -2.82 -2.16
C LEU A 55 4.30 -3.77 -3.01
N SER A 56 5.28 -3.26 -3.74
CA SER A 56 6.27 -4.03 -4.49
C SER A 56 7.60 -4.00 -3.76
N THR A 57 8.22 -5.18 -3.61
CA THR A 57 9.52 -5.40 -2.99
C THR A 57 10.42 -6.17 -3.95
N VAL A 58 11.72 -6.07 -3.78
CA VAL A 58 12.70 -6.81 -4.57
C VAL A 58 13.59 -7.61 -3.62
N SER A 59 13.71 -8.92 -3.87
CA SER A 59 14.59 -9.78 -3.08
C SER A 59 16.07 -9.47 -3.34
N LYS A 60 16.97 -10.06 -2.53
CA LYS A 60 18.43 -10.01 -2.78
C LYS A 60 18.83 -10.51 -4.17
N ASP A 61 18.06 -11.43 -4.73
CA ASP A 61 18.30 -12.04 -6.05
C ASP A 61 17.61 -11.23 -7.17
N LEU A 62 17.21 -9.99 -6.88
CA LEU A 62 16.55 -9.04 -7.79
C LEU A 62 15.19 -9.52 -8.31
N ILE A 63 14.55 -10.46 -7.64
CA ILE A 63 13.22 -10.95 -8.01
C ILE A 63 12.14 -10.04 -7.39
N PRO A 64 11.32 -9.36 -8.22
CA PRO A 64 10.24 -8.53 -7.72
C PRO A 64 9.06 -9.38 -7.21
N SER A 65 8.37 -8.88 -6.22
CA SER A 65 7.10 -9.45 -5.75
C SER A 65 6.18 -8.37 -5.23
N SER A 66 4.86 -8.54 -5.40
CA SER A 66 3.86 -7.54 -5.05
C SER A 66 2.71 -8.15 -4.24
N ARG A 67 2.10 -7.35 -3.37
CA ARG A 67 0.92 -7.70 -2.57
C ARG A 67 0.17 -6.45 -2.14
N VAL A 68 -1.09 -6.61 -1.80
CA VAL A 68 -1.87 -5.53 -1.19
C VAL A 68 -1.52 -5.44 0.28
N VAL A 69 -1.32 -4.22 0.77
CA VAL A 69 -1.19 -3.85 2.18
C VAL A 69 -2.01 -2.59 2.45
N LEU A 70 -2.23 -2.26 3.72
CA LEU A 70 -3.07 -1.12 4.11
C LEU A 70 -2.21 0.00 4.70
N MET A 71 -2.34 1.20 4.15
CA MET A 71 -1.79 2.42 4.74
C MET A 71 -2.44 2.67 6.11
N ARG A 72 -1.62 3.00 7.10
CA ARG A 72 -2.05 3.28 8.47
C ARG A 72 -1.58 4.64 8.99
N GLY A 73 -0.77 5.33 8.23
CA GLY A 73 -0.32 6.69 8.47
C GLY A 73 0.30 7.28 7.22
N PHE A 74 0.20 8.58 7.09
CA PHE A 74 0.81 9.35 6.01
C PHE A 74 1.04 10.78 6.45
N ASP A 75 2.28 11.24 6.39
CA ASP A 75 2.69 12.62 6.64
C ASP A 75 3.91 13.00 5.79
N SER A 76 4.56 14.12 6.11
CA SER A 76 5.78 14.56 5.42
C SER A 76 6.99 13.65 5.65
N ASN A 77 6.94 12.71 6.60
CA ASN A 77 8.00 11.73 6.84
C ASN A 77 7.82 10.48 5.98
N GLY A 78 6.61 10.21 5.50
CA GLY A 78 6.33 9.09 4.60
C GLY A 78 5.01 8.38 4.85
N LEU A 79 4.93 7.17 4.32
CA LEU A 79 3.77 6.29 4.37
C LEU A 79 4.03 5.13 5.32
N ILE A 80 3.15 4.92 6.29
CA ILE A 80 3.29 3.90 7.34
C ILE A 80 2.32 2.73 7.09
N PHE A 81 2.83 1.51 7.22
CA PHE A 81 2.03 0.29 7.23
C PHE A 81 2.60 -0.71 8.24
N PHE A 82 1.79 -1.70 8.64
CA PHE A 82 2.18 -2.69 9.66
C PHE A 82 2.07 -4.11 9.10
N THR A 83 3.02 -4.97 9.48
CA THR A 83 3.09 -6.34 8.97
C THR A 83 3.90 -7.24 9.91
N ASN A 84 3.91 -8.55 9.61
CA ASN A 84 4.82 -9.50 10.24
C ASN A 84 6.23 -9.34 9.65
N TYR A 85 7.25 -9.21 10.50
CA TYR A 85 8.65 -9.04 10.13
C TYR A 85 9.27 -10.31 9.53
N ASP A 86 8.70 -11.49 9.79
CA ASP A 86 9.15 -12.76 9.21
C ASP A 86 8.54 -13.06 7.84
N SER A 87 7.59 -12.22 7.40
CA SER A 87 6.96 -12.38 6.09
C SER A 87 7.95 -12.18 4.95
N LYS A 88 7.67 -12.78 3.77
CA LYS A 88 8.50 -12.65 2.57
C LYS A 88 8.81 -11.18 2.25
N LYS A 89 7.79 -10.30 2.24
CA LYS A 89 7.98 -8.88 1.96
C LYS A 89 8.94 -8.20 2.94
N SER A 90 8.86 -8.58 4.22
CA SER A 90 9.73 -7.99 5.24
C SER A 90 11.17 -8.47 5.08
N LYS A 91 11.37 -9.74 4.75
CA LYS A 91 12.70 -10.28 4.45
C LYS A 91 13.31 -9.61 3.22
N ASP A 92 12.52 -9.40 2.16
CA ASP A 92 12.94 -8.66 0.97
C ASP A 92 13.40 -7.25 1.36
N MET A 93 12.55 -6.50 2.10
CA MET A 93 12.80 -5.10 2.50
C MET A 93 14.00 -4.94 3.45
N LEU A 94 14.32 -5.94 4.25
CA LEU A 94 15.50 -5.92 5.13
C LEU A 94 16.81 -6.13 4.36
N GLN A 95 16.74 -6.74 3.18
CA GLN A 95 17.90 -7.00 2.31
C GLN A 95 18.03 -5.94 1.21
N ASN A 96 16.91 -5.47 0.69
CA ASN A 96 16.81 -4.39 -0.31
C ASN A 96 15.66 -3.48 0.12
N ASN A 97 15.99 -2.33 0.66
CA ASN A 97 15.02 -1.41 1.21
C ASN A 97 14.28 -0.55 0.16
N ASN A 98 14.62 -0.66 -1.12
CA ASN A 98 13.88 0.03 -2.19
C ASN A 98 12.52 -0.63 -2.42
N VAL A 99 11.48 0.19 -2.45
CA VAL A 99 10.11 -0.25 -2.64
C VAL A 99 9.34 0.67 -3.56
N SER A 100 8.24 0.13 -4.10
CA SER A 100 7.22 0.94 -4.76
C SER A 100 5.86 0.67 -4.13
N ALA A 101 5.07 1.72 -3.93
CA ALA A 101 3.69 1.65 -3.51
C ALA A 101 2.79 2.19 -4.63
N ASN A 102 1.70 1.49 -4.93
CA ASN A 102 0.76 1.90 -5.96
C ASN A 102 -0.68 1.87 -5.42
N PHE A 103 -1.30 3.04 -5.41
CA PHE A 103 -2.73 3.22 -5.17
C PHE A 103 -3.44 3.29 -6.51
N PHE A 104 -4.57 2.62 -6.64
CA PHE A 104 -5.42 2.74 -7.82
C PHE A 104 -6.89 2.84 -7.40
N TRP A 105 -7.52 3.94 -7.75
CA TRP A 105 -8.92 4.23 -7.47
C TRP A 105 -9.71 4.30 -8.79
N PRO A 106 -10.25 3.17 -9.25
CA PRO A 106 -10.89 3.08 -10.56
C PRO A 106 -12.12 3.97 -10.69
N GLN A 107 -12.86 4.19 -9.59
CA GLN A 107 -14.01 5.09 -9.60
C GLN A 107 -13.64 6.55 -9.82
N LEU A 108 -12.41 6.95 -9.54
CA LEU A 108 -11.86 8.29 -9.79
C LEU A 108 -11.01 8.34 -11.06
N GLU A 109 -10.72 7.19 -11.66
CA GLU A 109 -9.77 7.07 -12.76
C GLU A 109 -8.39 7.64 -12.39
N LYS A 110 -7.99 7.43 -11.10
CA LYS A 110 -6.75 7.96 -10.52
C LYS A 110 -5.82 6.85 -10.07
N GLN A 111 -4.53 7.09 -10.28
CA GLN A 111 -3.46 6.27 -9.73
C GLN A 111 -2.39 7.15 -9.09
N ILE A 112 -1.83 6.70 -7.98
CA ILE A 112 -0.63 7.31 -7.40
C ILE A 112 0.43 6.22 -7.27
N ARG A 113 1.59 6.46 -7.87
CA ARG A 113 2.78 5.65 -7.69
C ARG A 113 3.77 6.39 -6.80
N ILE A 114 4.33 5.66 -5.85
CA ILE A 114 5.32 6.16 -4.91
C ILE A 114 6.55 5.26 -5.01
N VAL A 115 7.73 5.87 -5.06
CA VAL A 115 9.02 5.18 -4.92
C VAL A 115 9.68 5.71 -3.65
N GLY A 116 10.42 4.86 -2.97
CA GLY A 116 11.13 5.26 -1.77
C GLY A 116 11.87 4.10 -1.11
N THR A 117 12.41 4.37 0.06
CA THR A 117 13.09 3.37 0.87
C THR A 117 12.35 3.11 2.18
N VAL A 118 12.40 1.88 2.66
CA VAL A 118 11.73 1.54 3.92
C VAL A 118 12.70 1.46 5.08
N LYS A 119 12.20 1.84 6.26
CA LYS A 119 12.80 1.53 7.55
C LYS A 119 11.73 1.12 8.55
N LYS A 120 12.11 0.40 9.59
CA LYS A 120 11.19 0.07 10.69
C LYS A 120 10.83 1.35 11.45
N VAL A 121 9.56 1.49 11.82
CA VAL A 121 9.16 2.51 12.80
C VAL A 121 9.62 2.09 14.20
N SER A 122 9.52 2.99 15.17
CA SER A 122 9.91 2.71 16.55
C SER A 122 9.09 1.57 17.17
N ASN A 123 9.65 0.92 18.18
CA ASN A 123 8.91 -0.08 18.97
C ASN A 123 7.72 0.55 19.68
N GLU A 124 7.85 1.79 20.13
CA GLU A 124 6.79 2.54 20.78
C GLU A 124 5.61 2.76 19.85
N GLU A 125 5.86 3.21 18.63
CA GLU A 125 4.83 3.41 17.61
C GLU A 125 4.17 2.07 17.23
N SER A 126 4.96 1.01 17.04
CA SER A 126 4.45 -0.33 16.79
C SER A 126 3.58 -0.84 17.94
N ASN A 127 3.97 -0.61 19.20
CA ASN A 127 3.18 -0.99 20.37
C ASN A 127 1.89 -0.18 20.47
N LYS A 128 1.95 1.14 20.24
CA LYS A 128 0.79 2.04 20.25
C LYS A 128 -0.24 1.59 19.23
N TYR A 129 0.19 1.33 17.99
CA TYR A 129 -0.71 0.87 16.94
C TYR A 129 -1.24 -0.54 17.24
N PHE A 130 -0.41 -1.49 17.71
CA PHE A 130 -0.88 -2.84 18.06
C PHE A 130 -1.97 -2.80 19.13
N LYS A 131 -1.81 -1.96 20.15
CA LYS A 131 -2.82 -1.78 21.23
C LYS A 131 -4.16 -1.26 20.69
N SER A 132 -4.17 -0.41 19.68
CA SER A 132 -5.39 0.16 19.09
C SER A 132 -6.15 -0.83 18.18
N ARG A 133 -5.55 -1.97 17.80
CA ARG A 133 -6.20 -2.94 16.90
C ARG A 133 -7.34 -3.68 17.60
N PRO A 134 -8.40 -4.07 16.84
CA PRO A 134 -9.40 -4.99 17.34
C PRO A 134 -8.78 -6.28 17.90
N TYR A 135 -9.38 -6.85 18.91
CA TYR A 135 -8.87 -8.04 19.61
C TYR A 135 -8.60 -9.21 18.66
N GLU A 136 -9.56 -9.54 17.79
CA GLU A 136 -9.41 -10.59 16.79
C GLU A 136 -8.22 -10.36 15.84
N SER A 137 -7.96 -9.10 15.48
CA SER A 137 -6.81 -8.74 14.65
C SER A 137 -5.49 -8.88 15.40
N LYS A 138 -5.46 -8.71 16.73
CA LYS A 138 -4.28 -8.98 17.56
C LYS A 138 -3.99 -10.47 17.61
N LEU A 139 -5.02 -11.29 17.85
CA LEU A 139 -4.92 -12.74 17.86
C LEU A 139 -4.41 -13.29 16.53
N GLY A 140 -5.00 -12.84 15.42
CA GLY A 140 -4.57 -13.24 14.08
C GLY A 140 -3.09 -12.90 13.81
N ALA A 141 -2.59 -11.78 14.31
CA ALA A 141 -1.17 -11.42 14.16
C ALA A 141 -0.22 -12.33 14.95
N ILE A 142 -0.69 -12.94 16.04
CA ILE A 142 0.09 -13.87 16.87
C ILE A 142 0.08 -15.28 16.26
N VAL A 143 -1.11 -15.76 15.86
CA VAL A 143 -1.29 -17.13 15.35
C VAL A 143 -0.70 -17.29 13.93
N SER A 144 -0.70 -16.21 13.14
CA SER A 144 -0.27 -16.29 11.74
C SER A 144 1.25 -16.26 11.58
N ASN A 145 1.82 -17.35 11.10
CA ASN A 145 3.18 -17.38 10.52
C ASN A 145 3.14 -16.87 9.07
N GLN A 146 2.96 -15.58 8.89
CA GLN A 146 2.73 -14.96 7.58
C GLN A 146 3.80 -15.34 6.55
N SER A 147 3.39 -15.82 5.38
CA SER A 147 4.23 -16.27 4.27
C SER A 147 5.05 -17.54 4.53
N SER A 148 4.76 -18.29 5.58
CA SER A 148 5.34 -19.60 5.82
C SER A 148 4.48 -20.69 5.18
N GLU A 149 5.13 -21.75 4.74
CA GLU A 149 4.42 -22.97 4.32
C GLU A 149 3.72 -23.60 5.52
N ILE A 150 2.51 -24.03 5.31
CA ILE A 150 1.70 -24.75 6.31
C ILE A 150 1.21 -26.04 5.71
N LYS A 151 1.01 -27.04 6.56
CA LYS A 151 0.37 -28.28 6.14
C LYS A 151 -1.09 -28.02 5.77
N LEU A 152 -1.65 -28.80 4.85
CA LEU A 152 -3.05 -28.67 4.41
C LEU A 152 -4.06 -28.87 5.54
N ASP A 153 -3.71 -29.66 6.54
CA ASP A 153 -4.51 -29.97 7.74
C ASP A 153 -4.31 -28.96 8.89
N TYR A 154 -3.53 -27.87 8.68
CA TYR A 154 -3.27 -26.86 9.70
C TYR A 154 -4.56 -26.10 10.06
N ASN A 155 -5.01 -26.26 11.30
CA ASN A 155 -6.23 -25.66 11.79
C ASN A 155 -5.97 -24.30 12.47
N PHE A 156 -6.12 -23.21 11.71
CA PHE A 156 -5.98 -21.86 12.25
C PHE A 156 -7.05 -21.52 13.31
N LEU A 157 -8.27 -22.05 13.15
CA LEU A 157 -9.37 -21.75 14.06
C LEU A 157 -9.12 -22.35 15.44
N GLU A 158 -8.63 -23.58 15.49
CA GLU A 158 -8.28 -24.24 16.74
C GLU A 158 -7.23 -23.45 17.52
N LYS A 159 -6.15 -23.01 16.86
CA LYS A 159 -5.13 -22.19 17.50
C LYS A 159 -5.63 -20.82 17.94
N LEU A 160 -6.56 -20.24 17.19
CA LEU A 160 -7.19 -18.99 17.55
C LEU A 160 -8.03 -19.15 18.82
N GLU A 161 -8.83 -20.21 18.91
CA GLU A 161 -9.66 -20.50 20.08
C GLU A 161 -8.81 -20.86 21.30
N GLU A 162 -7.73 -21.64 21.13
CA GLU A 162 -6.76 -21.92 22.17
C GLU A 162 -6.17 -20.62 22.73
N LEU A 163 -5.74 -19.70 21.86
CA LEU A 163 -5.18 -18.41 22.29
C LEU A 163 -6.25 -17.56 22.99
N LYS A 164 -7.50 -17.56 22.51
CA LYS A 164 -8.60 -16.85 23.15
C LYS A 164 -8.87 -17.34 24.56
N SER A 165 -8.82 -18.65 24.80
CA SER A 165 -9.09 -19.23 26.12
C SER A 165 -8.07 -18.82 27.20
N HIS A 166 -6.86 -18.42 26.78
CA HIS A 166 -5.76 -18.07 27.69
C HIS A 166 -5.38 -16.57 27.65
N SER A 167 -6.13 -15.74 26.92
CA SER A 167 -5.80 -14.31 26.76
C SER A 167 -7.04 -13.41 26.78
N SER A 168 -6.81 -12.14 27.04
CA SER A 168 -7.84 -11.10 27.00
C SER A 168 -7.34 -9.88 26.22
N PRO A 169 -8.22 -8.96 25.81
CA PRO A 169 -7.83 -7.71 25.14
C PRO A 169 -6.75 -6.91 25.88
N GLN A 170 -6.69 -7.02 27.23
CA GLN A 170 -5.78 -6.31 28.11
C GLN A 170 -4.42 -7.02 28.26
N THR A 171 -4.41 -8.36 28.18
CA THR A 171 -3.19 -9.17 28.42
C THR A 171 -2.38 -9.42 27.17
N ILE A 172 -2.99 -9.23 25.97
CA ILE A 172 -2.30 -9.47 24.70
C ILE A 172 -1.27 -8.39 24.40
N ASN A 173 -0.03 -8.82 24.27
CA ASN A 173 1.09 -8.00 23.88
C ASN A 173 1.47 -8.21 22.40
N ARG A 174 2.10 -7.18 21.82
CA ARG A 174 2.61 -7.24 20.45
C ARG A 174 3.72 -8.31 20.33
N PRO A 175 3.61 -9.24 19.37
CA PRO A 175 4.71 -10.17 19.10
C PRO A 175 5.96 -9.41 18.60
N LYS A 176 7.15 -9.91 18.96
CA LYS A 176 8.43 -9.31 18.55
C LYS A 176 8.61 -9.25 17.03
N ASN A 177 8.03 -10.20 16.35
CA ASN A 177 8.08 -10.31 14.88
C ASN A 177 6.94 -9.55 14.15
N TRP A 178 6.26 -8.62 14.81
CA TRP A 178 5.22 -7.81 14.20
C TRP A 178 5.44 -6.33 14.50
N GLY A 179 5.25 -5.47 13.50
CA GLY A 179 5.38 -4.03 13.70
C GLY A 179 5.29 -3.25 12.39
N GLY A 180 5.64 -1.98 12.45
CA GLY A 180 5.49 -1.04 11.36
C GLY A 180 6.75 -0.84 10.53
N PHE A 181 6.52 -0.47 9.28
CA PHE A 181 7.49 0.14 8.38
C PHE A 181 6.99 1.50 7.94
N ILE A 182 7.91 2.44 7.73
CA ILE A 182 7.68 3.70 7.03
C ILE A 182 8.40 3.67 5.69
N ILE A 183 7.72 4.08 4.63
CA ILE A 183 8.32 4.35 3.32
C ILE A 183 8.73 5.82 3.31
N GLU A 184 10.03 6.08 3.35
CA GLU A 184 10.61 7.42 3.11
C GLU A 184 10.57 7.66 1.62
N ILE A 185 9.74 8.60 1.21
CA ILE A 185 9.37 8.79 -0.21
C ILE A 185 10.44 9.61 -0.91
N SER A 186 10.90 9.12 -2.07
CA SER A 186 11.76 9.87 -3.00
C SER A 186 10.98 10.44 -4.18
N ASP A 187 9.97 9.71 -4.67
CA ASP A 187 9.25 10.11 -5.87
C ASP A 187 7.76 9.84 -5.76
N PHE A 188 6.97 10.74 -6.34
CA PHE A 188 5.54 10.56 -6.60
C PHE A 188 5.27 10.68 -8.08
N GLU A 189 4.35 9.84 -8.58
CA GLU A 189 3.69 10.02 -9.86
C GLU A 189 2.18 10.00 -9.64
N PHE A 190 1.52 11.10 -9.98
CA PHE A 190 0.07 11.23 -10.00
C PHE A 190 -0.40 11.03 -11.44
N TRP A 191 -1.24 10.04 -11.66
CA TRP A 191 -1.81 9.70 -12.95
C TRP A 191 -3.32 9.88 -12.93
N GLN A 192 -3.86 10.61 -13.92
CA GLN A 192 -5.28 10.80 -14.15
C GLN A 192 -5.67 10.24 -15.50
N GLY A 193 -6.67 9.35 -15.53
CA GLY A 193 -7.25 8.83 -16.76
C GLY A 193 -7.85 9.93 -17.61
N ARG A 194 -7.59 9.86 -18.94
CA ARG A 194 -8.10 10.79 -19.95
C ARG A 194 -8.55 10.03 -21.18
N PRO A 195 -9.48 10.60 -21.99
CA PRO A 195 -9.91 10.02 -23.25
C PRO A 195 -8.74 9.73 -24.20
N SER A 196 -8.95 8.80 -25.11
CA SER A 196 -7.98 8.45 -26.16
C SER A 196 -6.60 8.04 -25.66
N ARG A 197 -6.50 7.60 -24.38
CA ARG A 197 -5.25 7.21 -23.69
C ARG A 197 -4.23 8.36 -23.51
N LEU A 198 -4.63 9.60 -23.69
CA LEU A 198 -3.79 10.79 -23.48
C LEU A 198 -3.81 11.21 -22.01
N HIS A 199 -3.37 10.29 -21.14
CA HIS A 199 -3.46 10.44 -19.68
C HIS A 199 -2.54 11.53 -19.16
N ASP A 200 -3.04 12.29 -18.17
CA ASP A 200 -2.22 13.28 -17.48
C ASP A 200 -1.30 12.59 -16.48
N ARG A 201 -0.03 12.99 -16.44
CA ARG A 201 0.96 12.49 -15.48
C ARG A 201 1.75 13.64 -14.90
N LEU A 202 1.76 13.73 -13.57
CA LEU A 202 2.50 14.73 -12.81
C LEU A 202 3.46 14.01 -11.87
N CYS A 203 4.76 14.22 -12.07
CA CYS A 203 5.81 13.58 -11.30
C CYS A 203 6.49 14.59 -10.38
N TYR A 204 6.80 14.17 -9.16
CA TYR A 204 7.60 14.92 -8.20
C TYR A 204 8.77 14.06 -7.75
N SER A 205 9.98 14.63 -7.77
CA SER A 205 11.17 14.03 -7.16
C SER A 205 11.60 14.86 -5.96
N LEU A 206 11.81 14.18 -4.83
CA LEU A 206 12.20 14.78 -3.56
C LEU A 206 13.72 14.62 -3.39
N TYR A 207 14.47 15.70 -3.61
CA TYR A 207 15.89 15.70 -3.34
C TYR A 207 16.16 15.99 -1.85
N SER A 208 17.35 15.59 -1.37
CA SER A 208 17.78 15.84 0.01
C SER A 208 17.45 17.26 0.46
N ASN A 209 16.73 17.39 1.56
CA ASN A 209 16.28 18.64 2.18
C ASN A 209 15.01 19.31 1.60
N LYS A 210 14.06 18.54 1.06
CA LYS A 210 12.70 19.03 0.72
C LYS A 210 12.62 19.93 -0.54
N SER A 211 13.64 20.00 -1.38
CA SER A 211 13.46 20.60 -2.70
C SER A 211 12.63 19.65 -3.57
N VAL A 212 11.59 20.19 -4.20
CA VAL A 212 10.68 19.43 -5.07
C VAL A 212 10.94 19.87 -6.50
N SER A 213 11.36 18.96 -7.36
CA SER A 213 11.26 19.13 -8.81
C SER A 213 10.02 18.43 -9.30
N TYR A 214 9.26 19.07 -10.17
CA TYR A 214 8.11 18.42 -10.82
C TYR A 214 8.24 18.47 -12.32
N THR A 215 7.79 17.40 -12.99
CA THR A 215 7.76 17.32 -14.44
C THR A 215 6.38 16.85 -14.88
N HIS A 216 5.89 17.41 -15.96
CA HIS A 216 4.71 16.96 -16.67
C HIS A 216 5.15 15.98 -17.76
N LEU A 217 4.57 14.80 -17.77
CA LEU A 217 4.80 13.78 -18.79
C LEU A 217 3.50 13.52 -19.53
N THR A 218 3.46 13.81 -20.82
CA THR A 218 2.45 13.29 -21.71
C THR A 218 2.88 11.92 -22.22
N LEU A 219 1.94 10.97 -22.29
CA LEU A 219 2.17 9.71 -22.99
C LEU A 219 1.60 9.85 -24.40
N PRO A 220 2.30 9.27 -25.40
CA PRO A 220 1.72 9.09 -26.72
C PRO A 220 0.56 8.10 -26.71
#